data_bfe320389cca7acf66603d98985932ad
#
_entry.id   bfe320389cca7acf66603d98985932ad
#
_cell.length_a   1.000
_cell.length_b   1.000
_cell.length_c   1.000
_cell.angle_alpha   90.00
_cell.angle_beta   90.00
_cell.angle_gamma   90.00
#
_symmetry.space_group_name_H-M   'P 1'
#
loop_
_entity.id
_entity.type
_entity.pdbx_description
1 polymer ?
#
loop_
_entity_poly.entity_id
_entity_poly.type
_entity_poly.pdbx_seq_one_letter_code
_entity_poly.pdbx_strand_id
1 'polypeptide(L)'
;MSLRVTAVLTAVLAAASVGVAVAEEPAAPASATAIRAYHDSGEWAKDFTTAFKLANKDLDKALTVKKGKKKPKGTPTLILDIDDTSLSSYDCAAKKDFIPGSNGICAVTENLPAIKGALDLAKKAVKKKVKLVFITARPENETIRAFTEKNLKVAGYTMKHTLTMKPSGVAAETSAAYKTAARKALIKGGARIVLNVGDQQSDLSGGAAQYAVKLPNPMYVNK
;
A
#
# COMPACT_ATOMS: atom_id res chain seq x y z
N MET A 1 -13.80 57.20 -32.68
CA MET A 1 -13.09 56.53 -31.56
C MET A 1 -13.72 55.12 -31.38
N SER A 2 -13.03 54.10 -31.84
CA SER A 2 -13.55 52.71 -31.79
C SER A 2 -12.79 51.97 -30.67
N LEU A 3 -13.51 51.59 -29.61
CA LEU A 3 -12.97 50.76 -28.54
C LEU A 3 -12.91 49.28 -29.02
N ARG A 4 -11.69 48.72 -29.09
CA ARG A 4 -11.48 47.29 -29.28
C ARG A 4 -11.47 46.64 -27.90
N VAL A 5 -12.47 45.76 -27.66
CA VAL A 5 -12.51 44.89 -26.47
C VAL A 5 -11.73 43.62 -26.80
N THR A 6 -10.60 43.46 -26.12
CA THR A 6 -9.79 42.23 -26.23
C THR A 6 -10.34 41.20 -25.24
N ALA A 7 -10.94 40.13 -25.74
CA ALA A 7 -11.39 39.00 -24.93
C ALA A 7 -10.17 38.13 -24.55
N VAL A 8 -9.90 38.04 -23.25
CA VAL A 8 -8.90 37.13 -22.70
C VAL A 8 -9.58 35.77 -22.49
N LEU A 9 -9.18 34.79 -23.29
CA LEU A 9 -9.65 33.42 -23.17
C LEU A 9 -8.84 32.70 -22.07
N THR A 10 -9.43 32.55 -20.88
CA THR A 10 -8.84 31.77 -19.79
C THR A 10 -9.11 30.29 -20.05
N ALA A 11 -8.08 29.54 -20.42
CA ALA A 11 -8.16 28.07 -20.55
C ALA A 11 -8.17 27.44 -19.17
N VAL A 12 -9.33 26.94 -18.75
CA VAL A 12 -9.47 26.11 -17.55
C VAL A 12 -8.94 24.71 -17.87
N LEU A 13 -7.76 24.38 -17.37
CA LEU A 13 -7.27 22.97 -17.38
C LEU A 13 -8.14 22.16 -16.40
N ALA A 14 -9.05 21.38 -16.93
CA ALA A 14 -9.74 20.35 -16.16
C ALA A 14 -8.75 19.22 -15.81
N ALA A 15 -8.28 19.18 -14.57
CA ALA A 15 -7.58 18.04 -14.03
C ALA A 15 -8.58 16.89 -13.87
N ALA A 16 -8.51 15.89 -14.74
CA ALA A 16 -9.28 14.66 -14.59
C ALA A 16 -8.79 13.95 -13.32
N SER A 17 -9.56 14.05 -12.25
CA SER A 17 -9.40 13.23 -11.06
C SER A 17 -9.78 11.79 -11.44
N VAL A 18 -8.79 10.91 -11.53
CA VAL A 18 -9.03 9.47 -11.63
C VAL A 18 -9.63 9.05 -10.29
N GLY A 19 -10.92 8.77 -10.28
CA GLY A 19 -11.63 8.28 -9.11
C GLY A 19 -11.02 6.96 -8.64
N VAL A 20 -10.38 6.98 -7.47
CA VAL A 20 -9.98 5.76 -6.76
C VAL A 20 -11.27 5.20 -6.17
N ALA A 21 -11.72 4.05 -6.65
CA ALA A 21 -12.76 3.29 -5.98
C ALA A 21 -12.14 2.70 -4.70
N VAL A 22 -12.23 3.44 -3.61
CA VAL A 22 -11.85 3.00 -2.27
C VAL A 22 -13.10 2.43 -1.64
N ALA A 23 -13.12 1.12 -1.37
CA ALA A 23 -14.13 0.56 -0.49
C ALA A 23 -14.05 1.29 0.86
N GLU A 24 -15.20 1.71 1.39
CA GLU A 24 -15.27 2.38 2.69
C GLU A 24 -14.76 1.44 3.79
N GLU A 25 -13.83 1.92 4.62
CA GLU A 25 -13.35 1.12 5.74
C GLU A 25 -14.49 0.96 6.76
N PRO A 26 -14.65 -0.24 7.34
CA PRO A 26 -15.57 -0.40 8.44
C PRO A 26 -15.15 0.52 9.60
N ALA A 27 -16.12 1.15 10.25
CA ALA A 27 -15.89 2.10 11.35
C ALA A 27 -15.22 1.43 12.58
N ALA A 28 -15.28 0.10 12.68
CA ALA A 28 -14.67 -0.72 13.72
C ALA A 28 -14.30 -2.10 13.17
N PRO A 29 -13.35 -2.82 13.82
CA PRO A 29 -13.06 -4.20 13.48
C PRO A 29 -14.30 -5.07 13.59
N ALA A 30 -14.39 -6.10 12.77
CA ALA A 30 -15.43 -7.11 12.88
C ALA A 30 -15.24 -7.97 14.15
N SER A 31 -16.29 -8.65 14.60
CA SER A 31 -16.15 -9.63 15.69
C SER A 31 -15.27 -10.81 15.26
N ALA A 32 -14.62 -11.48 16.21
CA ALA A 32 -13.79 -12.67 15.93
C ALA A 32 -14.56 -13.73 15.13
N THR A 33 -15.83 -13.95 15.46
CA THR A 33 -16.73 -14.88 14.73
C THR A 33 -16.92 -14.45 13.29
N ALA A 34 -17.19 -13.15 13.03
CA ALA A 34 -17.36 -12.65 11.68
C ALA A 34 -16.07 -12.70 10.85
N ILE A 35 -14.91 -12.42 11.48
CA ILE A 35 -13.59 -12.52 10.83
C ILE A 35 -13.33 -13.98 10.38
N ARG A 36 -13.58 -14.95 11.27
CA ARG A 36 -13.43 -16.37 10.94
C ARG A 36 -14.39 -16.79 9.83
N ALA A 37 -15.67 -16.44 9.93
CA ALA A 37 -16.66 -16.77 8.92
C ALA A 37 -16.28 -16.23 7.54
N TYR A 38 -15.80 -14.98 7.45
CA TYR A 38 -15.34 -14.37 6.20
C TYR A 38 -14.10 -15.08 5.63
N HIS A 39 -13.16 -15.48 6.48
CA HIS A 39 -11.98 -16.24 6.07
C HIS A 39 -12.36 -17.64 5.60
N ASP A 40 -13.15 -18.38 6.40
CA ASP A 40 -13.42 -19.80 6.20
C ASP A 40 -14.42 -20.07 5.07
N SER A 41 -15.27 -19.07 4.74
CA SER A 41 -16.14 -19.12 3.55
C SER A 41 -15.37 -19.05 2.22
N GLY A 42 -14.11 -18.63 2.25
CA GLY A 42 -13.30 -18.36 1.06
C GLY A 42 -13.57 -16.99 0.42
N GLU A 43 -14.49 -16.19 0.96
CA GLU A 43 -14.74 -14.83 0.45
C GLU A 43 -13.49 -13.95 0.59
N TRP A 44 -12.78 -14.03 1.71
CA TRP A 44 -11.52 -13.33 1.87
C TRP A 44 -10.53 -13.63 0.74
N ALA A 45 -10.28 -14.92 0.44
CA ALA A 45 -9.36 -15.32 -0.63
C ALA A 45 -9.82 -14.82 -2.01
N LYS A 46 -11.13 -14.78 -2.26
CA LYS A 46 -11.74 -14.25 -3.48
C LYS A 46 -11.53 -12.74 -3.60
N ASP A 47 -11.72 -12.00 -2.52
CA ASP A 47 -11.57 -10.55 -2.48
C ASP A 47 -10.11 -10.14 -2.63
N PHE A 48 -9.17 -10.85 -1.98
CA PHE A 48 -7.73 -10.67 -2.22
C PHE A 48 -7.36 -10.94 -3.68
N THR A 49 -7.90 -12.02 -4.26
CA THR A 49 -7.67 -12.34 -5.67
C THR A 49 -8.15 -11.20 -6.57
N THR A 50 -9.31 -10.63 -6.28
CA THR A 50 -9.90 -9.53 -7.04
C THR A 50 -9.06 -8.27 -6.91
N ALA A 51 -8.64 -7.91 -5.69
CA ALA A 51 -7.80 -6.75 -5.43
C ALA A 51 -6.44 -6.88 -6.13
N PHE A 52 -5.80 -8.06 -6.08
CA PHE A 52 -4.52 -8.26 -6.78
C PHE A 52 -4.65 -8.35 -8.30
N LYS A 53 -5.79 -8.79 -8.86
CA LYS A 53 -6.08 -8.64 -10.29
C LYS A 53 -6.12 -7.17 -10.69
N LEU A 54 -6.79 -6.32 -9.90
CA LEU A 54 -6.81 -4.87 -10.10
C LEU A 54 -5.40 -4.27 -9.99
N ALA A 55 -4.64 -4.59 -8.93
CA ALA A 55 -3.29 -4.11 -8.73
C ALA A 55 -2.36 -4.47 -9.91
N ASN A 56 -2.47 -5.68 -10.43
CA ASN A 56 -1.71 -6.13 -11.61
C ASN A 56 -2.08 -5.36 -12.88
N LYS A 57 -3.37 -5.12 -13.11
CA LYS A 57 -3.88 -4.33 -14.24
C LYS A 57 -3.38 -2.88 -14.15
N ASP A 58 -3.44 -2.28 -12.98
CA ASP A 58 -3.04 -0.90 -12.76
C ASP A 58 -1.52 -0.73 -12.86
N LEU A 59 -0.73 -1.69 -12.38
CA LEU A 59 0.72 -1.71 -12.60
C LEU A 59 1.05 -1.73 -14.09
N ASP A 60 0.43 -2.62 -14.86
CA ASP A 60 0.67 -2.71 -16.30
C ASP A 60 0.26 -1.42 -17.02
N LYS A 61 -0.90 -0.85 -16.66
CA LYS A 61 -1.39 0.42 -17.22
C LYS A 61 -0.45 1.59 -16.90
N ALA A 62 0.08 1.67 -15.66
CA ALA A 62 1.01 2.72 -15.26
C ALA A 62 2.36 2.65 -15.99
N LEU A 63 2.77 1.46 -16.42
CA LEU A 63 4.02 1.23 -17.14
C LEU A 63 3.89 1.36 -18.66
N THR A 64 2.68 1.33 -19.19
CA THR A 64 2.42 1.44 -20.63
C THR A 64 2.66 2.88 -21.09
N VAL A 65 3.55 3.04 -22.06
CA VAL A 65 3.80 4.32 -22.74
C VAL A 65 2.97 4.32 -24.04
N LYS A 66 2.04 5.26 -24.18
CA LYS A 66 1.25 5.40 -25.40
C LYS A 66 2.15 5.77 -26.58
N LYS A 67 1.88 5.17 -27.76
CA LYS A 67 2.62 5.46 -29.01
C LYS A 67 2.69 6.98 -29.23
N GLY A 68 3.90 7.48 -29.55
CA GLY A 68 4.14 8.92 -29.78
C GLY A 68 4.26 9.78 -28.50
N LYS A 69 4.14 9.23 -27.29
CA LYS A 69 4.34 9.96 -26.03
C LYS A 69 5.72 9.69 -25.45
N LYS A 70 6.32 10.71 -24.85
CA LYS A 70 7.57 10.58 -24.10
C LYS A 70 7.37 9.71 -22.86
N LYS A 71 8.38 8.91 -22.51
CA LYS A 71 8.36 8.12 -21.27
C LYS A 71 8.23 9.07 -20.07
N PRO A 72 7.34 8.77 -19.11
CA PRO A 72 7.19 9.59 -17.90
C PRO A 72 8.50 9.68 -17.11
N LYS A 73 8.82 10.87 -16.59
CA LYS A 73 10.00 11.10 -15.75
C LYS A 73 9.86 10.36 -14.40
N GLY A 74 11.01 10.12 -13.77
CA GLY A 74 11.11 9.49 -12.45
C GLY A 74 11.21 7.96 -12.49
N THR A 75 11.76 7.39 -11.42
CA THR A 75 11.93 5.94 -11.27
C THR A 75 10.59 5.30 -10.93
N PRO A 76 10.04 4.38 -11.76
CA PRO A 76 8.81 3.71 -11.44
C PRO A 76 8.97 2.93 -10.13
N THR A 77 8.05 3.12 -9.19
CA THR A 77 8.13 2.57 -7.83
C THR A 77 6.79 1.97 -7.43
N LEU A 78 6.82 0.71 -6.98
CA LEU A 78 5.73 0.02 -6.30
C LEU A 78 5.92 0.22 -4.80
N ILE A 79 4.85 0.62 -4.11
CA ILE A 79 4.80 0.65 -2.66
C ILE A 79 3.87 -0.46 -2.18
N LEU A 80 4.34 -1.23 -1.20
CA LEU A 80 3.55 -2.18 -0.44
C LEU A 80 3.64 -1.84 1.05
N ASP A 81 2.51 -1.91 1.74
CA ASP A 81 2.54 -2.07 3.19
C ASP A 81 2.98 -3.49 3.56
N ILE A 82 3.27 -3.76 4.82
CA ILE A 82 3.74 -5.07 5.29
C ILE A 82 2.63 -5.88 5.93
N ASP A 83 2.06 -5.40 7.04
CA ASP A 83 1.15 -6.17 7.88
C ASP A 83 -0.22 -6.31 7.20
N ASP A 84 -0.64 -7.57 6.97
CA ASP A 84 -1.87 -7.94 6.25
C ASP A 84 -2.01 -7.38 4.82
N THR A 85 -0.88 -6.89 4.31
CA THR A 85 -0.69 -6.53 2.89
C THR A 85 0.32 -7.45 2.22
N SER A 86 1.54 -7.53 2.73
CA SER A 86 2.62 -8.38 2.22
C SER A 86 2.77 -9.66 3.02
N LEU A 87 2.56 -9.60 4.32
CA LEU A 87 2.64 -10.70 5.28
C LEU A 87 1.29 -10.84 5.99
N SER A 88 0.80 -12.06 6.17
CA SER A 88 -0.48 -12.31 6.84
C SER A 88 -0.29 -12.56 8.33
N SER A 89 -0.95 -11.76 9.16
CA SER A 89 -1.01 -11.98 10.60
C SER A 89 -2.19 -12.88 11.02
N TYR A 90 -3.06 -13.29 10.10
CA TYR A 90 -4.33 -13.95 10.40
C TYR A 90 -4.18 -15.15 11.35
N ASP A 91 -3.34 -16.13 11.03
CA ASP A 91 -3.21 -17.36 11.82
C ASP A 91 -2.72 -17.08 13.24
N CYS A 92 -1.81 -16.14 13.41
CA CYS A 92 -1.32 -15.72 14.72
C CYS A 92 -2.40 -14.95 15.50
N ALA A 93 -3.10 -14.03 14.85
CA ALA A 93 -4.18 -13.24 15.46
C ALA A 93 -5.37 -14.14 15.84
N ALA A 94 -5.70 -15.14 15.01
CA ALA A 94 -6.74 -16.12 15.26
C ALA A 94 -6.49 -16.96 16.53
N LYS A 95 -5.22 -17.33 16.80
CA LYS A 95 -4.82 -18.01 18.06
C LYS A 95 -5.00 -17.14 19.29
N LYS A 96 -5.10 -15.83 19.11
CA LYS A 96 -5.30 -14.82 20.15
C LYS A 96 -6.74 -14.23 20.13
N ASP A 97 -7.65 -14.91 19.43
CA ASP A 97 -9.05 -14.53 19.27
C ASP A 97 -9.25 -13.07 18.78
N PHE A 98 -8.31 -12.60 17.94
CA PHE A 98 -8.30 -11.24 17.36
C PHE A 98 -8.44 -10.12 18.40
N ILE A 99 -7.94 -10.32 19.62
CA ILE A 99 -7.95 -9.26 20.63
C ILE A 99 -7.23 -8.01 20.11
N PRO A 100 -7.64 -6.80 20.53
CA PRO A 100 -7.00 -5.56 20.09
C PRO A 100 -5.48 -5.60 20.26
N GLY A 101 -4.73 -5.25 19.20
CA GLY A 101 -3.28 -5.25 19.20
C GLY A 101 -2.62 -6.61 18.92
N SER A 102 -3.37 -7.70 18.79
CA SER A 102 -2.82 -9.02 18.47
C SER A 102 -2.00 -9.04 17.20
N ASN A 103 -2.44 -8.32 16.16
CA ASN A 103 -1.69 -8.16 14.90
C ASN A 103 -0.31 -7.53 15.11
N GLY A 104 -0.21 -6.48 15.94
CA GLY A 104 1.07 -5.83 16.28
C GLY A 104 2.02 -6.76 17.05
N ILE A 105 1.50 -7.56 17.98
CA ILE A 105 2.28 -8.59 18.66
C ILE A 105 2.79 -9.61 17.64
N CYS A 106 1.91 -10.17 16.80
CA CYS A 106 2.27 -11.13 15.76
C CYS A 106 3.34 -10.60 14.81
N ALA A 107 3.23 -9.32 14.44
CA ALA A 107 4.15 -8.65 13.52
C ALA A 107 5.61 -8.63 14.00
N VAL A 108 5.84 -8.71 15.30
CA VAL A 108 7.20 -8.61 15.90
C VAL A 108 7.64 -9.89 16.65
N THR A 109 6.79 -10.90 16.73
CA THR A 109 7.11 -12.17 17.42
C THR A 109 7.10 -13.39 16.52
N GLU A 110 6.41 -13.33 15.35
CA GLU A 110 6.18 -14.48 14.48
C GLU A 110 6.79 -14.28 13.08
N ASN A 111 7.24 -15.37 12.47
CA ASN A 111 7.55 -15.39 11.04
C ASN A 111 6.25 -15.53 10.25
N LEU A 112 5.68 -14.40 9.89
CA LEU A 112 4.40 -14.35 9.17
C LEU A 112 4.57 -14.84 7.72
N PRO A 113 3.64 -15.65 7.18
CA PRO A 113 3.68 -16.09 5.80
C PRO A 113 3.39 -14.95 4.82
N ALA A 114 3.90 -15.08 3.60
CA ALA A 114 3.59 -14.13 2.53
C ALA A 114 2.12 -14.22 2.10
N ILE A 115 1.51 -13.08 1.86
CA ILE A 115 0.29 -12.99 1.05
C ILE A 115 0.72 -13.19 -0.41
N LYS A 116 0.35 -14.34 -0.97
CA LYS A 116 0.83 -14.79 -2.29
C LYS A 116 0.65 -13.75 -3.39
N GLY A 117 -0.49 -13.07 -3.45
CA GLY A 117 -0.78 -12.03 -4.45
C GLY A 117 0.19 -10.85 -4.37
N ALA A 118 0.58 -10.44 -3.15
CA ALA A 118 1.56 -9.37 -2.94
C ALA A 118 2.96 -9.79 -3.36
N LEU A 119 3.39 -11.02 -3.01
CA LEU A 119 4.68 -11.55 -3.41
C LEU A 119 4.79 -11.68 -4.93
N ASP A 120 3.75 -12.18 -5.60
CA ASP A 120 3.72 -12.32 -7.05
C ASP A 120 3.74 -10.94 -7.75
N LEU A 121 3.00 -9.96 -7.21
CA LEU A 121 3.02 -8.57 -7.69
C LEU A 121 4.41 -7.94 -7.54
N ALA A 122 5.08 -8.15 -6.39
CA ALA A 122 6.43 -7.66 -6.15
C ALA A 122 7.44 -8.26 -7.13
N LYS A 123 7.41 -9.59 -7.33
CA LYS A 123 8.26 -10.29 -8.32
C LYS A 123 8.03 -9.75 -9.74
N LYS A 124 6.77 -9.57 -10.14
CA LYS A 124 6.41 -8.99 -11.45
C LYS A 124 6.94 -7.56 -11.60
N ALA A 125 6.78 -6.72 -10.58
CA ALA A 125 7.22 -5.34 -10.59
C ALA A 125 8.74 -5.26 -10.77
N VAL A 126 9.52 -6.00 -9.98
CA VAL A 126 10.98 -6.02 -10.08
C VAL A 126 11.45 -6.56 -11.44
N LYS A 127 10.83 -7.62 -11.97
CA LYS A 127 11.11 -8.13 -13.33
C LYS A 127 10.86 -7.04 -14.40
N LYS A 128 9.90 -6.14 -14.18
CA LYS A 128 9.62 -4.97 -15.03
C LYS A 128 10.48 -3.74 -14.71
N LYS A 129 11.55 -3.89 -13.90
CA LYS A 129 12.45 -2.80 -13.48
C LYS A 129 11.73 -1.68 -12.69
N VAL A 130 10.69 -2.03 -11.96
CA VAL A 130 10.01 -1.17 -10.98
C VAL A 130 10.71 -1.34 -9.64
N LYS A 131 11.07 -0.23 -8.98
CA LYS A 131 11.66 -0.25 -7.63
C LYS A 131 10.59 -0.71 -6.63
N LEU A 132 10.94 -1.65 -5.76
CA LEU A 132 10.09 -2.10 -4.66
C LEU A 132 10.43 -1.31 -3.39
N VAL A 133 9.42 -0.77 -2.72
CA VAL A 133 9.54 -0.07 -1.43
C VAL A 133 8.46 -0.60 -0.50
N PHE A 134 8.85 -1.03 0.69
CA PHE A 134 7.92 -1.28 1.78
C PHE A 134 7.81 -0.03 2.65
N ILE A 135 6.59 0.37 3.01
CA ILE A 135 6.32 1.44 3.97
C ILE A 135 5.39 0.86 5.04
N THR A 136 5.90 0.71 6.26
CA THR A 136 5.17 0.09 7.37
C THR A 136 5.08 1.00 8.58
N ALA A 137 4.01 0.88 9.36
CA ALA A 137 3.86 1.56 10.65
C ALA A 137 4.63 0.88 11.80
N ARG A 138 5.32 -0.23 11.54
CA ARG A 138 6.22 -0.85 12.52
C ARG A 138 7.26 0.18 12.98
N PRO A 139 7.53 0.29 14.31
CA PRO A 139 8.46 1.28 14.83
C PRO A 139 9.90 1.02 14.36
N GLU A 140 10.59 2.09 13.98
CA GLU A 140 12.00 2.05 13.57
C GLU A 140 12.90 1.89 14.78
N ASN A 141 13.47 0.72 14.97
CA ASN A 141 14.61 0.45 15.82
C ASN A 141 15.38 -0.75 15.25
N GLU A 142 16.60 -0.95 15.67
CA GLU A 142 17.48 -1.99 15.12
C GLU A 142 16.87 -3.39 15.21
N THR A 143 16.31 -3.77 16.37
CA THR A 143 15.73 -5.08 16.61
C THR A 143 14.52 -5.34 15.71
N ILE A 144 13.55 -4.40 15.64
CA ILE A 144 12.33 -4.57 14.83
C ILE A 144 12.67 -4.51 13.35
N ARG A 145 13.64 -3.67 12.94
CA ARG A 145 14.12 -3.65 11.56
C ARG A 145 14.71 -4.98 11.14
N ALA A 146 15.66 -5.51 11.93
CA ALA A 146 16.30 -6.79 11.65
C ALA A 146 15.28 -7.94 11.58
N PHE A 147 14.33 -7.97 12.51
CA PHE A 147 13.24 -8.94 12.51
C PHE A 147 12.35 -8.80 11.27
N THR A 148 11.99 -7.59 10.88
CA THR A 148 11.15 -7.32 9.72
C THR A 148 11.82 -7.75 8.41
N GLU A 149 13.09 -7.40 8.22
CA GLU A 149 13.89 -7.85 7.06
C GLU A 149 14.02 -9.38 7.02
N LYS A 150 14.27 -10.01 8.17
CA LYS A 150 14.32 -11.49 8.27
C LYS A 150 12.97 -12.09 7.87
N ASN A 151 11.86 -11.57 8.39
CA ASN A 151 10.53 -12.09 8.09
C ASN A 151 10.19 -11.93 6.59
N LEU A 152 10.44 -10.77 6.00
CA LEU A 152 10.28 -10.56 4.56
C LEU A 152 11.10 -11.58 3.74
N LYS A 153 12.36 -11.79 4.11
CA LYS A 153 13.25 -12.74 3.45
C LYS A 153 12.72 -14.18 3.55
N VAL A 154 12.32 -14.63 4.74
CA VAL A 154 11.74 -15.97 4.97
C VAL A 154 10.45 -16.16 4.20
N ALA A 155 9.61 -15.12 4.10
CA ALA A 155 8.38 -15.11 3.32
C ALA A 155 8.61 -15.07 1.79
N GLY A 156 9.87 -14.96 1.33
CA GLY A 156 10.23 -15.04 -0.10
C GLY A 156 10.46 -13.69 -0.79
N TYR A 157 10.45 -12.56 -0.07
CA TYR A 157 10.83 -11.25 -0.61
C TYR A 157 12.36 -11.09 -0.66
N THR A 158 13.01 -11.90 -1.49
CA THR A 158 14.48 -11.93 -1.64
C THR A 158 15.00 -10.92 -2.67
N MET A 159 14.12 -10.25 -3.41
CA MET A 159 14.48 -9.23 -4.39
C MET A 159 14.92 -7.93 -3.70
N LYS A 160 15.75 -7.13 -4.41
CA LYS A 160 16.16 -5.81 -3.90
C LYS A 160 14.96 -4.92 -3.61
N HIS A 161 14.88 -4.41 -2.39
CA HIS A 161 13.84 -3.49 -1.94
C HIS A 161 14.42 -2.40 -1.03
N THR A 162 13.58 -1.45 -0.67
CA THR A 162 13.85 -0.46 0.39
C THR A 162 12.79 -0.63 1.46
N LEU A 163 13.19 -0.67 2.73
CA LEU A 163 12.29 -0.70 3.88
C LEU A 163 12.27 0.67 4.56
N THR A 164 11.08 1.26 4.66
CA THR A 164 10.80 2.52 5.36
C THR A 164 9.89 2.21 6.54
N MET A 165 10.35 2.49 7.75
CA MET A 165 9.65 2.19 9.00
C MET A 165 9.31 3.48 9.74
N LYS A 166 8.28 3.45 10.60
CA LYS A 166 7.84 4.62 11.35
C LYS A 166 8.89 5.00 12.40
N PRO A 167 9.42 6.25 12.40
CA PRO A 167 10.41 6.66 13.38
C PRO A 167 9.92 6.46 14.82
N SER A 168 10.78 5.89 15.67
CA SER A 168 10.49 5.74 17.10
C SER A 168 10.54 7.09 17.81
N GLY A 169 9.67 7.29 18.80
CA GLY A 169 9.68 8.52 19.61
C GLY A 169 9.00 9.72 18.98
N VAL A 170 8.51 9.63 17.75
CA VAL A 170 7.66 10.68 17.17
C VAL A 170 6.26 10.49 17.76
N ALA A 171 6.01 11.17 18.86
CA ALA A 171 4.70 11.19 19.51
C ALA A 171 3.66 11.74 18.54
N ALA A 172 2.47 11.11 18.53
CA ALA A 172 1.25 11.61 17.92
C ALA A 172 1.18 11.69 16.37
N GLU A 173 2.17 11.28 15.59
CA GLU A 173 1.97 11.17 14.16
C GLU A 173 1.13 9.92 13.84
N THR A 174 -0.05 10.14 13.22
CA THR A 174 -0.89 9.03 12.76
C THR A 174 -0.18 8.22 11.69
N SER A 175 -0.54 6.94 11.54
CA SER A 175 -0.02 6.10 10.45
C SER A 175 -0.25 6.73 9.08
N ALA A 176 -1.39 7.39 8.88
CA ALA A 176 -1.73 8.09 7.64
C ALA A 176 -0.79 9.27 7.36
N ALA A 177 -0.48 10.11 8.35
CA ALA A 177 0.42 11.25 8.20
C ALA A 177 1.84 10.78 7.86
N TYR A 178 2.36 9.83 8.63
CA TYR A 178 3.68 9.23 8.39
C TYR A 178 3.80 8.61 7.00
N LYS A 179 2.87 7.71 6.61
CA LYS A 179 2.94 7.02 5.31
C LYS A 179 2.78 8.00 4.14
N THR A 180 1.97 9.05 4.31
CA THR A 180 1.86 10.15 3.34
C THR A 180 3.17 10.92 3.20
N ALA A 181 3.82 11.28 4.32
CA ALA A 181 5.11 11.97 4.31
C ALA A 181 6.20 11.13 3.65
N ALA A 182 6.27 9.82 3.97
CA ALA A 182 7.20 8.88 3.36
C ALA A 182 7.04 8.80 1.83
N ARG A 183 5.81 8.72 1.32
CA ARG A 183 5.55 8.74 -0.14
C ARG A 183 5.98 10.05 -0.79
N LYS A 184 5.68 11.19 -0.17
CA LYS A 184 6.10 12.52 -0.66
C LYS A 184 7.63 12.65 -0.70
N ALA A 185 8.33 12.14 0.32
CA ALA A 185 9.79 12.11 0.35
C ALA A 185 10.38 11.28 -0.80
N LEU A 186 9.81 10.12 -1.10
CA LEU A 186 10.21 9.29 -2.24
C LEU A 186 10.05 10.04 -3.57
N ILE A 187 8.94 10.76 -3.76
CA ILE A 187 8.72 11.58 -4.97
C ILE A 187 9.74 12.70 -5.06
N LYS A 188 10.03 13.40 -3.97
CA LYS A 188 11.08 14.43 -3.90
C LYS A 188 12.44 13.83 -4.28
N GLY A 189 12.70 12.58 -3.91
CA GLY A 189 13.88 11.81 -4.31
C GLY A 189 13.84 11.24 -5.74
N GLY A 190 12.89 11.64 -6.58
CA GLY A 190 12.80 11.25 -7.99
C GLY A 190 12.02 9.97 -8.26
N ALA A 191 11.29 9.42 -7.27
CA ALA A 191 10.39 8.29 -7.51
C ALA A 191 9.13 8.74 -8.28
N ARG A 192 8.62 7.88 -9.13
CA ARG A 192 7.29 7.93 -9.73
C ARG A 192 6.51 6.76 -9.17
N ILE A 193 5.70 6.99 -8.13
CA ILE A 193 4.93 5.94 -7.50
C ILE A 193 3.83 5.50 -8.46
N VAL A 194 4.02 4.36 -9.08
CA VAL A 194 3.11 3.82 -10.11
C VAL A 194 1.93 3.09 -9.49
N LEU A 195 2.15 2.45 -8.34
CA LEU A 195 1.13 1.72 -7.59
C LEU A 195 1.46 1.74 -6.11
N ASN A 196 0.45 1.91 -5.27
CA ASN A 196 0.51 1.80 -3.82
C ASN A 196 -0.58 0.81 -3.37
N VAL A 197 -0.20 -0.22 -2.60
CA VAL A 197 -1.11 -1.25 -2.11
C VAL A 197 -1.01 -1.34 -0.59
N GLY A 198 -2.14 -1.35 0.08
CA GLY A 198 -2.24 -1.47 1.53
C GLY A 198 -3.61 -2.00 1.96
N ASP A 199 -3.69 -2.53 3.17
CA ASP A 199 -4.92 -3.07 3.76
C ASP A 199 -5.65 -2.07 4.65
N GLN A 200 -5.02 -0.92 4.96
CA GLN A 200 -5.61 0.15 5.76
C GLN A 200 -5.80 1.42 4.93
N GLN A 201 -6.82 2.21 5.27
CA GLN A 201 -7.01 3.53 4.66
C GLN A 201 -5.80 4.44 4.89
N SER A 202 -5.14 4.30 6.04
CA SER A 202 -3.91 5.03 6.36
C SER A 202 -2.76 4.78 5.37
N ASP A 203 -2.73 3.63 4.68
CA ASP A 203 -1.74 3.33 3.65
C ASP A 203 -1.93 4.16 2.40
N LEU A 204 -3.17 4.51 2.08
CA LEU A 204 -3.57 5.13 0.82
C LEU A 204 -3.84 6.63 0.95
N SER A 205 -4.13 7.11 2.16
CA SER A 205 -4.46 8.50 2.46
C SER A 205 -3.39 9.48 1.95
N GLY A 206 -3.81 10.69 1.55
CA GLY A 206 -2.91 11.73 1.05
C GLY A 206 -2.37 11.49 -0.37
N GLY A 207 -2.82 10.46 -1.07
CA GLY A 207 -2.50 10.21 -2.48
C GLY A 207 -1.02 9.93 -2.72
N ALA A 208 -0.44 10.63 -3.71
CA ALA A 208 0.97 10.54 -4.11
C ALA A 208 1.33 9.29 -4.94
N ALA A 209 0.36 8.50 -5.38
CA ALA A 209 0.54 7.37 -6.30
C ALA A 209 -0.37 7.53 -7.53
N GLN A 210 0.03 6.97 -8.67
CA GLN A 210 -0.81 6.98 -9.88
C GLN A 210 -2.04 6.08 -9.71
N TYR A 211 -1.85 4.93 -9.05
CA TYR A 211 -2.90 4.00 -8.69
C TYR A 211 -2.75 3.57 -7.23
N ALA A 212 -3.85 3.29 -6.59
CA ALA A 212 -3.90 2.80 -5.22
C ALA A 212 -4.92 1.66 -5.12
N VAL A 213 -4.56 0.59 -4.42
CA VAL A 213 -5.44 -0.56 -4.22
C VAL A 213 -5.52 -0.89 -2.74
N LYS A 214 -6.75 -0.86 -2.22
CA LYS A 214 -7.09 -1.27 -0.86
C LYS A 214 -7.31 -2.79 -0.83
N LEU A 215 -6.63 -3.48 0.07
CA LEU A 215 -6.91 -4.89 0.37
C LEU A 215 -7.95 -5.00 1.49
N PRO A 216 -8.75 -6.07 1.52
CA PRO A 216 -9.70 -6.28 2.61
C PRO A 216 -8.95 -6.59 3.91
N ASN A 217 -9.37 -5.96 5.01
CA ASN A 217 -8.92 -6.31 6.36
C ASN A 217 -10.05 -6.05 7.37
N PRO A 218 -10.74 -7.09 7.86
CA PRO A 218 -11.75 -6.98 8.90
C PRO A 218 -11.20 -7.08 10.32
N MET A 219 -9.88 -7.36 10.49
CA MET A 219 -9.31 -7.70 11.80
C MET A 219 -9.04 -6.48 12.67
N TYR A 220 -8.64 -5.36 12.07
CA TYR A 220 -8.32 -4.13 12.79
C TYR A 220 -8.41 -2.90 11.89
N VAL A 221 -8.48 -1.74 12.53
CA VAL A 221 -8.41 -0.43 11.86
C VAL A 221 -7.27 0.39 12.46
N ASN A 222 -6.36 0.86 11.64
CA ASN A 222 -5.27 1.77 12.02
C ASN A 222 -5.66 3.23 11.75
N LYS A 223 -5.66 4.04 12.78
CA LYS A 223 -5.90 5.49 12.69
C LYS A 223 -4.64 6.27 12.35
#